data_b11991872d599656b9cbdd9a0d41096a
#
_entry.id   b11991872d599656b9cbdd9a0d41096a
#
_cell.length_a   1.000
_cell.length_b   1.000
_cell.length_c   1.000
_cell.angle_alpha   90.00
_cell.angle_beta   90.00
_cell.angle_gamma   90.00
#
_symmetry.space_group_name_H-M   'P 1'
#
loop_
_entity.id
_entity.type
_entity.pdbx_description
1 polymer ?
#
loop_
_entity_poly.entity_id
_entity_poly.type
_entity_poly.pdbx_seq_one_letter_code
_entity_poly.pdbx_strand_id
1 'polypeptide(L)'
;MGEVKYELRTLQKVGSSLAVYVPKDWCEINNLTKGSKITLRYGNNFLCVDLEDSSKTKGKIIEFDITSLPENELKYLIISFYVVGYERVKLVSHKKISLPLRRFILSVLKYAPRYSVIEEGENYIIIGEIGGVEDILEALKREFHSAATVFKYTIEALSNTSATLLDYYESMNELDDEVDRAQVEVERAAYRLIEKPFSGADRIKYIISASIISTLLERLSDHLVLLIKEASNGFLDVRKLSDYLHEFNTDYKVLFDIVDQITTKGFNTSNIPKTLSSLIHIIERKRVIRENITKALYEKGYELVTYHVIRIYGIIADIAEVLVNLLMSLNPIG
;
A
#
# COMPACT_ATOMS: atom_id res chain seq x y z
N MET A 1 -7.90 15.64 20.38
CA MET A 1 -6.83 16.30 19.60
C MET A 1 -6.63 17.68 20.16
N GLY A 2 -5.41 18.06 20.59
CA GLY A 2 -5.12 19.42 21.06
C GLY A 2 -5.14 20.39 19.88
N GLU A 3 -5.58 21.63 20.17
CA GLU A 3 -5.61 22.71 19.19
C GLU A 3 -4.18 23.10 18.78
N VAL A 4 -3.91 23.19 17.50
CA VAL A 4 -2.60 23.65 16.98
C VAL A 4 -2.56 25.17 17.05
N LYS A 5 -1.63 25.71 17.82
CA LYS A 5 -1.42 27.17 17.96
C LYS A 5 -0.30 27.62 17.03
N TYR A 6 -0.48 28.79 16.43
CA TYR A 6 0.51 29.44 15.58
C TYR A 6 0.96 30.76 16.22
N GLU A 7 2.28 30.93 16.33
CA GLU A 7 2.85 32.17 16.85
C GLU A 7 3.96 32.68 15.95
N LEU A 8 3.92 33.95 15.60
CA LEU A 8 5.02 34.62 14.92
C LEU A 8 6.11 34.98 15.92
N ARG A 9 7.34 34.53 15.68
CA ARG A 9 8.50 34.81 16.54
C ARG A 9 9.62 35.43 15.72
N THR A 10 10.31 36.40 16.33
CA THR A 10 11.47 37.07 15.73
C THR A 10 12.75 36.39 16.24
N LEU A 11 13.66 36.09 15.31
CA LEU A 11 14.98 35.56 15.65
C LEU A 11 15.81 36.66 16.36
N GLN A 12 16.43 36.30 17.47
CA GLN A 12 17.30 37.18 18.24
C GLN A 12 18.77 36.74 18.10
N LYS A 13 19.66 37.74 17.92
CA LYS A 13 21.11 37.46 17.85
C LYS A 13 21.67 37.24 19.26
N VAL A 14 22.29 36.09 19.48
CA VAL A 14 22.99 35.74 20.72
C VAL A 14 24.41 35.30 20.37
N GLY A 15 25.36 36.19 20.58
CA GLY A 15 26.75 35.95 20.13
C GLY A 15 26.84 35.83 18.61
N SER A 16 27.37 34.72 18.11
CA SER A 16 27.44 34.37 16.68
C SER A 16 26.24 33.59 16.18
N SER A 17 25.26 33.24 17.04
CA SER A 17 24.12 32.40 16.73
C SER A 17 22.82 33.20 16.68
N LEU A 18 21.78 32.61 16.12
CA LEU A 18 20.41 33.10 16.18
C LEU A 18 19.60 32.24 17.15
N ALA A 19 18.75 32.83 17.97
CA ALA A 19 17.88 32.14 18.92
C ALA A 19 16.40 32.49 18.65
N VAL A 20 15.54 31.50 18.89
CA VAL A 20 14.09 31.68 19.00
C VAL A 20 13.63 31.16 20.33
N TYR A 21 12.76 31.93 21.01
CA TYR A 21 12.18 31.50 22.30
C TYR A 21 11.02 30.54 22.06
N VAL A 22 11.05 29.40 22.72
CA VAL A 22 9.97 28.42 22.73
C VAL A 22 8.76 28.99 23.48
N PRO A 23 7.50 28.75 23.02
CA PRO A 23 6.32 29.25 23.72
C PRO A 23 6.27 28.77 25.16
N LYS A 24 5.94 29.70 26.07
CA LYS A 24 5.90 29.43 27.53
C LYS A 24 4.89 28.32 27.85
N ASP A 25 3.68 28.44 27.30
CA ASP A 25 2.61 27.45 27.49
C ASP A 25 3.06 26.03 27.08
N TRP A 26 3.81 25.94 25.97
CA TRP A 26 4.34 24.64 25.52
C TRP A 26 5.38 24.08 26.48
N CYS A 27 6.23 24.93 27.04
CA CYS A 27 7.20 24.51 28.04
C CYS A 27 6.52 24.05 29.35
N GLU A 28 5.48 24.77 29.80
CA GLU A 28 4.72 24.43 31.01
C GLU A 28 3.96 23.12 30.85
N ILE A 29 3.26 22.91 29.72
CA ILE A 29 2.52 21.66 29.41
C ILE A 29 3.46 20.45 29.41
N ASN A 30 4.71 20.64 28.96
CA ASN A 30 5.67 19.54 28.83
C ASN A 30 6.69 19.49 30.00
N ASN A 31 6.46 20.26 31.08
CA ASN A 31 7.32 20.34 32.26
C ASN A 31 8.79 20.64 31.94
N LEU A 32 9.04 21.47 30.93
CA LEU A 32 10.38 21.87 30.53
C LEU A 32 10.92 22.98 31.40
N THR A 33 12.16 22.82 31.86
CA THR A 33 12.85 23.79 32.71
C THR A 33 14.24 24.10 32.15
N LYS A 34 14.95 25.01 32.76
CA LYS A 34 16.34 25.30 32.43
C LYS A 34 17.18 24.01 32.52
N GLY A 35 17.84 23.65 31.43
CA GLY A 35 18.66 22.44 31.35
C GLY A 35 17.91 21.23 30.81
N SER A 36 16.61 21.28 30.56
CA SER A 36 15.89 20.24 29.84
C SER A 36 16.48 20.05 28.45
N LYS A 37 16.64 18.81 28.06
CA LYS A 37 17.12 18.47 26.72
C LYS A 37 15.95 18.34 25.75
N ILE A 38 16.14 18.83 24.55
CA ILE A 38 15.21 18.76 23.44
C ILE A 38 15.96 18.28 22.20
N THR A 39 15.27 17.58 21.32
CA THR A 39 15.81 17.19 20.02
C THR A 39 15.40 18.22 18.98
N LEU A 40 16.37 18.74 18.22
CA LEU A 40 16.12 19.61 17.08
C LEU A 40 16.28 18.78 15.80
N ARG A 41 15.23 18.76 14.99
CA ARG A 41 15.27 18.22 13.64
C ARG A 41 15.07 19.33 12.63
N TYR A 42 15.91 19.43 11.64
CA TYR A 42 15.84 20.50 10.65
C TYR A 42 16.16 19.99 9.24
N GLY A 43 15.58 20.66 8.27
CA GLY A 43 15.83 20.50 6.85
C GLY A 43 15.96 21.87 6.20
N ASN A 44 15.96 21.94 4.87
CA ASN A 44 16.18 23.17 4.14
C ASN A 44 15.18 24.30 4.49
N ASN A 45 13.93 23.94 4.80
CA ASN A 45 12.83 24.91 4.99
C ASN A 45 12.01 24.68 6.28
N PHE A 46 12.46 23.83 7.19
CA PHE A 46 11.78 23.59 8.47
C PHE A 46 12.74 23.36 9.61
N LEU A 47 12.28 23.68 10.81
CA LEU A 47 12.88 23.34 12.09
C LEU A 47 11.78 22.80 13.01
N CYS A 48 11.98 21.63 13.56
CA CYS A 48 11.10 21.01 14.53
C CYS A 48 11.81 20.83 15.87
N VAL A 49 11.06 21.05 16.93
CA VAL A 49 11.51 20.87 18.31
C VAL A 49 10.72 19.72 18.92
N ASP A 50 11.40 18.66 19.30
CA ASP A 50 10.81 17.50 19.98
C ASP A 50 11.31 17.40 21.41
N LEU A 51 10.48 16.80 22.26
CA LEU A 51 10.93 16.40 23.58
C LEU A 51 12.00 15.31 23.43
N GLU A 52 12.98 15.31 24.31
CA GLU A 52 13.91 14.20 24.39
C GLU A 52 13.07 12.92 24.59
N ASP A 53 13.13 12.02 23.61
CA ASP A 53 12.56 10.67 23.72
C ASP A 53 11.15 10.36 23.18
N SER A 54 10.67 11.07 22.17
CA SER A 54 9.59 10.49 21.34
C SER A 54 10.05 9.25 20.54
N SER A 55 11.37 8.95 20.51
CA SER A 55 11.94 7.75 19.89
C SER A 55 11.94 6.51 20.81
N LYS A 56 11.60 6.67 22.09
CA LYS A 56 11.57 5.56 23.07
C LYS A 56 10.30 4.71 23.06
N THR A 57 9.39 4.93 22.14
CA THR A 57 8.37 3.91 21.83
C THR A 57 8.95 2.70 21.07
N LYS A 58 10.23 2.80 20.63
CA LYS A 58 10.95 1.65 20.06
C LYS A 58 11.10 0.58 21.12
N GLY A 59 10.41 -0.55 20.89
CA GLY A 59 10.48 -1.74 21.72
C GLY A 59 9.35 -1.90 22.74
N LYS A 60 8.33 -1.03 22.78
CA LYS A 60 7.18 -1.24 23.65
C LYS A 60 6.38 -2.44 23.14
N ILE A 61 6.34 -3.50 23.95
CA ILE A 61 5.47 -4.66 23.69
C ILE A 61 4.04 -4.25 24.05
N ILE A 62 3.14 -4.35 23.08
CA ILE A 62 1.70 -4.21 23.33
C ILE A 62 1.17 -5.58 23.70
N GLU A 63 0.42 -5.66 24.77
CA GLU A 63 -0.25 -6.88 25.20
C GLU A 63 -1.72 -6.83 24.78
N PHE A 64 -2.21 -7.92 24.18
CA PHE A 64 -3.58 -8.06 23.71
C PHE A 64 -4.15 -9.42 24.10
N ASP A 65 -5.32 -9.41 24.75
CA ASP A 65 -6.02 -10.64 25.17
C ASP A 65 -6.82 -11.25 24.02
N ILE A 66 -6.49 -12.50 23.67
CA ILE A 66 -7.13 -13.28 22.61
C ILE A 66 -8.01 -14.41 23.14
N THR A 67 -8.32 -14.43 24.45
CA THR A 67 -8.96 -15.58 25.13
C THR A 67 -10.27 -16.01 24.49
N SER A 68 -11.08 -15.06 24.03
CA SER A 68 -12.40 -15.30 23.45
C SER A 68 -12.55 -14.82 22.01
N LEU A 69 -11.42 -14.49 21.36
CA LEU A 69 -11.43 -13.95 20.01
C LEU A 69 -11.58 -15.07 18.98
N PRO A 70 -12.55 -15.00 18.04
CA PRO A 70 -12.65 -15.93 16.92
C PRO A 70 -11.43 -15.85 15.98
N GLU A 71 -11.08 -16.97 15.34
CA GLU A 71 -9.91 -17.05 14.46
C GLU A 71 -9.95 -16.02 13.29
N ASN A 72 -11.13 -15.82 12.70
CA ASN A 72 -11.28 -14.82 11.63
C ASN A 72 -10.98 -13.40 12.12
N GLU A 73 -11.44 -13.02 13.33
CA GLU A 73 -11.13 -11.70 13.91
C GLU A 73 -9.65 -11.59 14.29
N LEU A 74 -9.06 -12.67 14.82
CA LEU A 74 -7.65 -12.73 15.15
C LEU A 74 -6.75 -12.54 13.90
N LYS A 75 -7.16 -13.08 12.74
CA LYS A 75 -6.47 -12.84 11.46
C LYS A 75 -6.38 -11.34 11.17
N TYR A 76 -7.52 -10.65 11.13
CA TYR A 76 -7.55 -9.22 10.85
C TYR A 76 -6.79 -8.39 11.88
N LEU A 77 -6.86 -8.76 13.14
CA LEU A 77 -6.14 -8.08 14.22
C LEU A 77 -4.61 -8.17 14.05
N ILE A 78 -4.08 -9.35 13.77
CA ILE A 78 -2.64 -9.55 13.56
C ILE A 78 -2.16 -8.74 12.35
N ILE A 79 -2.90 -8.77 11.24
CA ILE A 79 -2.58 -7.97 10.05
C ILE A 79 -2.66 -6.48 10.37
N SER A 80 -3.68 -6.04 11.13
CA SER A 80 -3.80 -4.63 11.53
C SER A 80 -2.65 -4.16 12.41
N PHE A 81 -2.18 -4.97 13.37
CA PHE A 81 -0.99 -4.65 14.17
C PHE A 81 0.24 -4.48 13.28
N TYR A 82 0.37 -5.35 12.28
CA TYR A 82 1.45 -5.27 11.32
C TYR A 82 1.38 -3.98 10.50
N VAL A 83 0.24 -3.69 9.86
CA VAL A 83 0.02 -2.52 8.99
C VAL A 83 0.26 -1.23 9.76
N VAL A 84 -0.33 -1.08 10.95
CA VAL A 84 -0.20 0.13 11.78
C VAL A 84 1.24 0.34 12.27
N GLY A 85 2.10 -0.66 12.19
CA GLY A 85 3.53 -0.48 12.43
C GLY A 85 4.01 -0.89 13.82
N TYR A 86 3.22 -1.63 14.61
CA TYR A 86 3.70 -2.15 15.88
C TYR A 86 4.94 -3.04 15.67
N GLU A 87 5.98 -2.81 16.48
CA GLU A 87 7.22 -3.58 16.39
C GLU A 87 7.10 -4.94 17.08
N ARG A 88 6.34 -5.00 18.17
CA ARG A 88 6.12 -6.24 18.94
C ARG A 88 4.71 -6.25 19.53
N VAL A 89 4.06 -7.39 19.46
CA VAL A 89 2.73 -7.64 20.04
C VAL A 89 2.78 -8.93 20.82
N LYS A 90 2.36 -8.90 22.08
CA LYS A 90 2.16 -10.08 22.92
C LYS A 90 0.69 -10.46 22.93
N LEU A 91 0.37 -11.52 22.27
CA LEU A 91 -0.96 -12.14 22.29
C LEU A 91 -1.05 -13.00 23.53
N VAL A 92 -1.96 -12.68 24.46
CA VAL A 92 -2.16 -13.41 25.71
C VAL A 92 -3.49 -14.10 25.77
N SER A 93 -3.56 -15.20 26.52
CA SER A 93 -4.82 -15.91 26.78
C SER A 93 -4.87 -16.33 28.24
N HIS A 94 -6.06 -16.26 28.86
CA HIS A 94 -6.30 -16.84 30.20
C HIS A 94 -6.25 -18.36 30.22
N LYS A 95 -6.32 -18.99 29.04
CA LYS A 95 -6.20 -20.44 28.85
C LYS A 95 -4.94 -20.79 28.10
N LYS A 96 -4.49 -22.03 28.24
CA LYS A 96 -3.40 -22.55 27.41
C LYS A 96 -3.75 -22.41 25.92
N ILE A 97 -2.85 -21.78 25.15
CA ILE A 97 -3.01 -21.66 23.71
C ILE A 97 -2.84 -23.05 23.08
N SER A 98 -3.89 -23.51 22.41
CA SER A 98 -3.91 -24.83 21.77
C SER A 98 -2.98 -24.92 20.57
N LEU A 99 -2.55 -26.11 20.20
CA LEU A 99 -1.72 -26.32 19.00
C LEU A 99 -2.42 -25.88 17.70
N PRO A 100 -3.74 -26.13 17.50
CA PRO A 100 -4.47 -25.57 16.35
C PRO A 100 -4.39 -24.05 16.27
N LEU A 101 -4.65 -23.34 17.38
CA LEU A 101 -4.59 -21.88 17.41
C LEU A 101 -3.17 -21.36 17.13
N ARG A 102 -2.12 -22.04 17.60
CA ARG A 102 -0.73 -21.71 17.26
C ARG A 102 -0.45 -21.84 15.76
N ARG A 103 -0.91 -22.93 15.15
CA ARG A 103 -0.80 -23.16 13.72
C ARG A 103 -1.54 -22.10 12.91
N PHE A 104 -2.74 -21.73 13.38
CA PHE A 104 -3.51 -20.66 12.76
C PHE A 104 -2.74 -19.33 12.80
N ILE A 105 -2.22 -18.92 13.97
CA ILE A 105 -1.40 -17.68 14.07
C ILE A 105 -0.22 -17.74 13.10
N LEU A 106 0.52 -18.85 13.03
CA LEU A 106 1.62 -19.01 12.09
C LEU A 106 1.17 -18.89 10.63
N SER A 107 -0.02 -19.39 10.28
CA SER A 107 -0.56 -19.26 8.93
C SER A 107 -0.93 -17.81 8.58
N VAL A 108 -1.39 -17.04 9.56
CA VAL A 108 -1.69 -15.61 9.40
C VAL A 108 -0.43 -14.78 9.17
N LEU A 109 0.71 -15.15 9.77
CA LEU A 109 1.98 -14.45 9.58
C LEU A 109 2.49 -14.47 8.11
N LYS A 110 1.93 -15.33 7.25
CA LYS A 110 2.19 -15.25 5.81
C LYS A 110 1.76 -13.90 5.21
N TYR A 111 0.71 -13.28 5.74
CA TYR A 111 0.20 -11.96 5.33
C TYR A 111 0.85 -10.79 6.09
N ALA A 112 1.80 -11.07 6.97
CA ALA A 112 2.60 -10.10 7.70
C ALA A 112 4.10 -10.45 7.55
N PRO A 113 4.69 -10.30 6.34
CA PRO A 113 5.93 -11.01 5.96
C PRO A 113 7.16 -10.63 6.81
N ARG A 114 7.10 -9.49 7.52
CA ARG A 114 8.19 -9.10 8.45
C ARG A 114 7.91 -9.47 9.90
N TYR A 115 6.74 -10.04 10.20
CA TYR A 115 6.48 -10.58 11.53
C TYR A 115 6.93 -12.02 11.62
N SER A 116 7.46 -12.36 12.78
CA SER A 116 7.78 -13.72 13.17
C SER A 116 7.45 -13.92 14.65
N VAL A 117 7.34 -15.17 15.05
CA VAL A 117 7.26 -15.50 16.46
C VAL A 117 8.63 -15.26 17.10
N ILE A 118 8.66 -14.34 18.07
CA ILE A 118 9.87 -13.98 18.83
C ILE A 118 10.03 -14.89 20.07
N GLU A 119 8.90 -15.12 20.73
CA GLU A 119 8.86 -15.90 21.96
C GLU A 119 7.46 -16.51 22.13
N GLU A 120 7.37 -17.68 22.76
CA GLU A 120 6.11 -18.30 23.08
C GLU A 120 6.15 -19.00 24.45
N GLY A 121 5.01 -18.96 25.15
CA GLY A 121 4.79 -19.66 26.40
C GLY A 121 3.49 -20.50 26.34
N GLU A 122 3.06 -21.03 27.47
CA GLU A 122 1.83 -21.83 27.49
C GLU A 122 0.58 -21.03 27.14
N ASN A 123 0.51 -19.76 27.57
CA ASN A 123 -0.64 -18.89 27.47
C ASN A 123 -0.35 -17.56 26.75
N TYR A 124 0.79 -17.44 26.07
CA TYR A 124 1.11 -16.26 25.25
C TYR A 124 1.97 -16.61 24.05
N ILE A 125 1.93 -15.73 23.05
CA ILE A 125 2.81 -15.70 21.88
C ILE A 125 3.21 -14.25 21.65
N ILE A 126 4.52 -13.98 21.54
CA ILE A 126 5.04 -12.68 21.15
C ILE A 126 5.40 -12.76 19.66
N ILE A 127 4.72 -11.96 18.88
CA ILE A 127 5.04 -11.73 17.47
C ILE A 127 5.73 -10.37 17.32
N GLY A 128 6.64 -10.26 16.37
CA GLY A 128 7.35 -9.01 16.16
C GLY A 128 8.13 -8.97 14.87
N GLU A 129 8.56 -7.77 14.54
CA GLU A 129 9.23 -7.45 13.28
C GLU A 129 10.66 -7.99 13.26
N ILE A 130 11.00 -8.63 12.12
CA ILE A 130 12.34 -9.03 11.75
C ILE A 130 12.75 -8.25 10.50
N GLY A 131 13.84 -7.49 10.58
CA GLY A 131 14.38 -6.71 9.47
C GLY A 131 14.05 -5.22 9.54
N GLY A 132 14.43 -4.50 8.50
CA GLY A 132 14.27 -3.04 8.40
C GLY A 132 12.97 -2.62 7.73
N VAL A 133 12.66 -1.32 7.83
CA VAL A 133 11.54 -0.70 7.10
C VAL A 133 11.91 -0.59 5.63
N GLU A 134 11.02 -1.03 4.75
CA GLU A 134 11.16 -0.84 3.32
C GLU A 134 10.72 0.55 2.88
N ASP A 135 11.29 1.02 1.77
CA ASP A 135 10.80 2.21 1.10
C ASP A 135 9.45 1.92 0.44
N ILE A 136 8.49 2.84 0.59
CA ILE A 136 7.12 2.67 0.09
C ILE A 136 7.09 2.49 -1.44
N LEU A 137 8.03 3.11 -2.18
CA LEU A 137 8.09 2.95 -3.63
C LEU A 137 8.61 1.59 -4.04
N GLU A 138 9.63 1.11 -3.36
CA GLU A 138 10.14 -0.23 -3.63
C GLU A 138 9.08 -1.29 -3.31
N ALA A 139 8.29 -1.08 -2.24
CA ALA A 139 7.14 -1.92 -1.93
C ALA A 139 6.07 -1.86 -3.04
N LEU A 140 5.69 -0.65 -3.47
CA LEU A 140 4.72 -0.44 -4.55
C LEU A 140 5.19 -1.04 -5.88
N LYS A 141 6.46 -0.89 -6.21
CA LYS A 141 7.05 -1.48 -7.42
C LYS A 141 6.97 -3.02 -7.40
N ARG A 142 7.21 -3.63 -6.24
CA ARG A 142 7.04 -5.09 -6.11
C ARG A 142 5.59 -5.50 -6.29
N GLU A 143 4.64 -4.76 -5.75
CA GLU A 143 3.22 -5.01 -5.94
C GLU A 143 2.81 -4.94 -7.42
N PHE A 144 3.31 -3.94 -8.16
CA PHE A 144 3.16 -3.89 -9.63
C PHE A 144 3.71 -5.14 -10.31
N HIS A 145 4.87 -5.66 -9.89
CA HIS A 145 5.44 -6.89 -10.46
C HIS A 145 4.57 -8.11 -10.17
N SER A 146 4.04 -8.24 -8.95
CA SER A 146 3.14 -9.32 -8.57
C SER A 146 1.85 -9.27 -9.39
N ALA A 147 1.21 -8.11 -9.50
CA ALA A 147 0.02 -7.91 -10.31
C ALA A 147 0.29 -8.15 -11.83
N ALA A 148 1.46 -7.75 -12.35
CA ALA A 148 1.87 -8.08 -13.72
C ALA A 148 1.97 -9.59 -13.95
N THR A 149 2.38 -10.34 -12.94
CA THR A 149 2.45 -11.80 -13.00
C THR A 149 1.04 -12.41 -13.11
N VAL A 150 0.10 -11.96 -12.27
CA VAL A 150 -1.31 -12.36 -12.36
C VAL A 150 -1.88 -12.01 -13.73
N PHE A 151 -1.61 -10.81 -14.24
CA PHE A 151 -2.05 -10.37 -15.57
C PHE A 151 -1.53 -11.28 -16.68
N LYS A 152 -0.23 -11.60 -16.64
CA LYS A 152 0.40 -12.52 -17.61
C LYS A 152 -0.27 -13.88 -17.62
N TYR A 153 -0.48 -14.48 -16.46
CA TYR A 153 -1.09 -15.81 -16.37
C TYR A 153 -2.58 -15.80 -16.72
N THR A 154 -3.29 -14.70 -16.48
CA THR A 154 -4.67 -14.52 -16.97
C THR A 154 -4.72 -14.56 -18.49
N ILE A 155 -3.83 -13.85 -19.18
CA ILE A 155 -3.74 -13.87 -20.65
C ILE A 155 -3.38 -15.26 -21.15
N GLU A 156 -2.43 -15.92 -20.50
CA GLU A 156 -1.99 -17.27 -20.86
C GLU A 156 -3.13 -18.27 -20.73
N ALA A 157 -3.88 -18.24 -19.62
CA ALA A 157 -5.03 -19.09 -19.38
C ALA A 157 -6.09 -18.94 -20.47
N LEU A 158 -6.41 -17.72 -20.87
CA LEU A 158 -7.41 -17.43 -21.91
C LEU A 158 -6.90 -17.75 -23.33
N SER A 159 -5.59 -17.79 -23.54
CA SER A 159 -4.99 -18.13 -24.84
C SER A 159 -4.77 -19.64 -25.01
N ASN A 160 -4.69 -20.39 -23.92
CA ASN A 160 -4.35 -21.82 -23.93
C ASN A 160 -5.63 -22.65 -24.07
N THR A 161 -5.74 -23.42 -25.15
CA THR A 161 -6.89 -24.29 -25.41
C THR A 161 -6.74 -25.70 -24.82
N SER A 162 -5.57 -26.03 -24.26
CA SER A 162 -5.22 -27.38 -23.83
C SER A 162 -5.38 -27.64 -22.34
N ALA A 163 -5.33 -26.59 -21.50
CA ALA A 163 -5.50 -26.69 -20.06
C ALA A 163 -6.90 -26.24 -19.64
N THR A 164 -7.41 -26.76 -18.53
CA THR A 164 -8.68 -26.29 -17.98
C THR A 164 -8.50 -24.94 -17.31
N LEU A 165 -9.42 -24.00 -17.54
CA LEU A 165 -9.39 -22.69 -16.87
C LEU A 165 -9.49 -22.84 -15.34
N LEU A 166 -10.10 -23.92 -14.87
CA LEU A 166 -10.22 -24.19 -13.43
C LEU A 166 -8.85 -24.46 -12.79
N ASP A 167 -7.94 -25.20 -13.46
CA ASP A 167 -6.60 -25.46 -12.96
C ASP A 167 -5.79 -24.17 -12.84
N TYR A 168 -5.96 -23.25 -13.81
CA TYR A 168 -5.38 -21.90 -13.73
C TYR A 168 -5.95 -21.12 -12.56
N TYR A 169 -7.26 -21.15 -12.35
CA TYR A 169 -7.90 -20.43 -11.25
C TYR A 169 -7.33 -20.80 -9.88
N GLU A 170 -7.15 -22.10 -9.60
CA GLU A 170 -6.57 -22.56 -8.35
C GLU A 170 -5.14 -22.05 -8.15
N SER A 171 -4.31 -22.13 -9.18
CA SER A 171 -2.93 -21.62 -9.12
C SER A 171 -2.85 -20.08 -9.02
N MET A 172 -3.79 -19.39 -9.64
CA MET A 172 -3.81 -17.91 -9.63
C MET A 172 -4.22 -17.33 -8.27
N ASN A 173 -4.97 -18.07 -7.44
CA ASN A 173 -5.23 -17.63 -6.07
C ASN A 173 -3.95 -17.54 -5.23
N GLU A 174 -2.95 -18.39 -5.48
CA GLU A 174 -1.66 -18.29 -4.80
C GLU A 174 -0.85 -17.08 -5.26
N LEU A 175 -0.98 -16.68 -6.53
CA LEU A 175 -0.35 -15.46 -7.06
C LEU A 175 -1.04 -14.19 -6.56
N ASP A 176 -2.35 -14.24 -6.38
CA ASP A 176 -3.15 -13.18 -5.78
C ASP A 176 -2.74 -12.93 -4.32
N ASP A 177 -2.55 -13.99 -3.53
CA ASP A 177 -1.97 -13.91 -2.19
C ASP A 177 -0.61 -13.17 -2.15
N GLU A 178 0.19 -13.20 -3.24
CA GLU A 178 1.43 -12.40 -3.31
C GLU A 178 1.15 -10.92 -3.52
N VAL A 179 0.09 -10.56 -4.26
CA VAL A 179 -0.34 -9.16 -4.42
C VAL A 179 -0.86 -8.63 -3.09
N ASP A 180 -1.69 -9.39 -2.37
CA ASP A 180 -2.19 -9.07 -1.04
C ASP A 180 -1.04 -8.78 -0.06
N ARG A 181 -0.02 -9.66 -0.04
CA ARG A 181 1.17 -9.47 0.81
C ARG A 181 1.94 -8.21 0.46
N ALA A 182 2.06 -7.91 -0.82
CA ALA A 182 2.75 -6.70 -1.28
C ALA A 182 1.95 -5.43 -0.91
N GLN A 183 0.62 -5.46 -1.02
CA GLN A 183 -0.26 -4.38 -0.56
C GLN A 183 -0.04 -4.08 0.92
N VAL A 184 -0.07 -5.09 1.77
CA VAL A 184 0.13 -4.96 3.23
C VAL A 184 1.50 -4.32 3.55
N GLU A 185 2.54 -4.59 2.75
CA GLU A 185 3.85 -3.93 2.87
C GLU A 185 3.80 -2.44 2.50
N VAL A 186 3.08 -2.07 1.43
CA VAL A 186 2.88 -0.66 1.04
C VAL A 186 2.12 0.10 2.13
N GLU A 187 1.04 -0.48 2.64
CA GLU A 187 0.25 0.11 3.72
C GLU A 187 1.11 0.32 4.99
N ARG A 188 1.87 -0.70 5.40
CA ARG A 188 2.79 -0.59 6.54
C ARG A 188 3.82 0.51 6.34
N ALA A 189 4.43 0.58 5.15
CA ALA A 189 5.39 1.62 4.82
C ALA A 189 4.75 3.02 4.91
N ALA A 190 3.51 3.16 4.44
CA ALA A 190 2.73 4.40 4.51
C ALA A 190 2.50 4.85 5.96
N TYR A 191 2.00 3.96 6.83
CA TYR A 191 1.79 4.27 8.25
C TYR A 191 3.10 4.69 8.94
N ARG A 192 4.18 3.94 8.72
CA ARG A 192 5.49 4.27 9.28
C ARG A 192 6.08 5.58 8.76
N LEU A 193 5.78 5.95 7.53
CA LEU A 193 6.21 7.22 6.97
C LEU A 193 5.45 8.41 7.56
N ILE A 194 4.16 8.25 7.84
CA ILE A 194 3.31 9.29 8.47
C ILE A 194 3.77 9.54 9.91
N GLU A 195 4.14 8.50 10.64
CA GLU A 195 4.63 8.63 12.02
C GLU A 195 5.97 9.39 12.12
N LYS A 196 6.77 9.41 11.05
CA LYS A 196 8.00 10.19 11.03
C LYS A 196 7.66 11.67 10.98
N PRO A 197 7.94 12.44 12.05
CA PRO A 197 7.60 13.86 12.07
C PRO A 197 8.27 14.59 10.90
N PHE A 198 7.50 15.50 10.30
CA PHE A 198 7.93 16.39 9.21
C PHE A 198 8.40 15.71 7.91
N SER A 199 7.51 14.96 7.36
CA SER A 199 7.47 14.81 5.92
C SER A 199 6.78 16.06 5.37
N GLY A 200 7.41 16.83 4.49
CA GLY A 200 6.78 17.99 3.84
C GLY A 200 5.46 17.60 3.17
N ALA A 201 4.60 18.57 2.88
CA ALA A 201 3.29 18.31 2.24
C ALA A 201 3.38 17.41 1.00
N ASP A 202 4.47 17.51 0.24
CA ASP A 202 4.70 16.70 -0.96
C ASP A 202 4.88 15.21 -0.63
N ARG A 203 5.51 14.91 0.50
CA ARG A 203 5.64 13.51 0.95
C ARG A 203 4.30 12.91 1.37
N ILE A 204 3.41 13.70 1.97
CA ILE A 204 2.06 13.22 2.33
C ILE A 204 1.26 12.91 1.07
N LYS A 205 1.28 13.80 0.07
CA LYS A 205 0.62 13.57 -1.23
C LYS A 205 1.11 12.27 -1.88
N TYR A 206 2.40 12.06 -1.85
CA TYR A 206 3.04 10.87 -2.35
C TYR A 206 2.61 9.58 -1.63
N ILE A 207 2.57 9.59 -0.29
CA ILE A 207 2.10 8.46 0.51
C ILE A 207 0.64 8.13 0.18
N ILE A 208 -0.21 9.16 0.07
CA ILE A 208 -1.62 9.00 -0.30
C ILE A 208 -1.74 8.35 -1.69
N SER A 209 -1.01 8.87 -2.69
CA SER A 209 -1.06 8.31 -4.04
C SER A 209 -0.58 6.86 -4.09
N ALA A 210 0.53 6.54 -3.41
CA ALA A 210 1.04 5.17 -3.34
C ALA A 210 0.04 4.21 -2.69
N SER A 211 -0.61 4.61 -1.60
CA SER A 211 -1.61 3.79 -0.91
C SER A 211 -2.86 3.56 -1.77
N ILE A 212 -3.32 4.58 -2.52
CA ILE A 212 -4.46 4.43 -3.43
C ILE A 212 -4.11 3.49 -4.59
N ILE A 213 -2.94 3.65 -5.20
CA ILE A 213 -2.46 2.78 -6.28
C ILE A 213 -2.37 1.34 -5.80
N SER A 214 -1.82 1.11 -4.61
CA SER A 214 -1.71 -0.21 -4.00
C SER A 214 -3.09 -0.88 -3.86
N THR A 215 -4.07 -0.21 -3.27
CA THR A 215 -5.45 -0.72 -3.19
C THR A 215 -6.06 -1.01 -4.57
N LEU A 216 -5.71 -0.23 -5.59
CA LEU A 216 -6.19 -0.46 -6.96
C LEU A 216 -5.51 -1.67 -7.62
N LEU A 217 -4.24 -1.94 -7.32
CA LEU A 217 -3.51 -3.11 -7.83
C LEU A 217 -4.06 -4.42 -7.26
N GLU A 218 -4.36 -4.47 -5.96
CA GLU A 218 -5.02 -5.62 -5.34
C GLU A 218 -6.39 -5.88 -6.01
N ARG A 219 -7.23 -4.86 -6.14
CA ARG A 219 -8.51 -5.00 -6.85
C ARG A 219 -8.37 -5.42 -8.31
N LEU A 220 -7.30 -4.98 -8.99
CA LEU A 220 -7.00 -5.42 -10.35
C LEU A 220 -6.73 -6.92 -10.38
N SER A 221 -5.91 -7.42 -9.46
CA SER A 221 -5.59 -8.83 -9.30
C SER A 221 -6.84 -9.66 -9.01
N ASP A 222 -7.64 -9.26 -8.03
CA ASP A 222 -8.94 -9.85 -7.72
C ASP A 222 -9.81 -10.04 -8.98
N HIS A 223 -9.97 -8.98 -9.76
CA HIS A 223 -10.79 -9.03 -10.96
C HIS A 223 -10.20 -9.91 -12.07
N LEU A 224 -8.88 -10.02 -12.18
CA LEU A 224 -8.21 -10.91 -13.12
C LEU A 224 -8.45 -12.38 -12.73
N VAL A 225 -8.32 -12.73 -11.46
CA VAL A 225 -8.57 -14.09 -10.94
C VAL A 225 -10.04 -14.47 -11.09
N LEU A 226 -10.96 -13.57 -10.69
CA LEU A 226 -12.40 -13.80 -10.82
C LEU A 226 -12.84 -13.90 -12.29
N LEU A 227 -12.20 -13.19 -13.21
CA LEU A 227 -12.47 -13.33 -14.64
C LEU A 227 -12.21 -14.75 -15.12
N ILE A 228 -11.11 -15.40 -14.70
CA ILE A 228 -10.80 -16.79 -15.06
C ILE A 228 -11.86 -17.74 -14.49
N LYS A 229 -12.27 -17.52 -13.24
CA LYS A 229 -13.35 -18.29 -12.59
C LYS A 229 -14.65 -18.22 -13.40
N GLU A 230 -15.09 -17.02 -13.75
CA GLU A 230 -16.33 -16.85 -14.50
C GLU A 230 -16.22 -17.38 -15.94
N ALA A 231 -15.07 -17.21 -16.59
CA ALA A 231 -14.81 -17.76 -17.92
C ALA A 231 -14.81 -19.31 -17.93
N SER A 232 -14.44 -19.96 -16.81
CA SER A 232 -14.46 -21.42 -16.69
C SER A 232 -15.87 -22.01 -16.65
N ASN A 233 -16.87 -21.22 -16.27
CA ASN A 233 -18.28 -21.63 -16.13
C ASN A 233 -19.11 -21.49 -17.42
N GLY A 234 -18.55 -20.95 -18.50
CA GLY A 234 -19.30 -20.57 -19.70
C GLY A 234 -18.74 -21.09 -21.02
N PHE A 235 -19.59 -21.10 -22.06
CA PHE A 235 -19.21 -21.41 -23.46
C PHE A 235 -18.70 -20.17 -24.20
N LEU A 236 -17.91 -19.34 -23.55
CA LEU A 236 -17.42 -18.08 -24.10
C LEU A 236 -16.31 -18.31 -25.11
N ASP A 237 -16.25 -17.51 -26.17
CA ASP A 237 -15.07 -17.39 -27.02
C ASP A 237 -13.94 -16.66 -26.26
N VAL A 238 -13.20 -17.45 -25.47
CA VAL A 238 -12.13 -16.94 -24.59
C VAL A 238 -11.03 -16.20 -25.36
N ARG A 239 -10.87 -16.42 -26.68
CA ARG A 239 -9.88 -15.71 -27.49
C ARG A 239 -10.14 -14.21 -27.55
N LYS A 240 -11.40 -13.80 -27.64
CA LYS A 240 -11.75 -12.38 -27.61
C LYS A 240 -11.41 -11.70 -26.28
N LEU A 241 -11.51 -12.43 -25.16
CA LEU A 241 -11.08 -11.93 -23.87
C LEU A 241 -9.57 -11.73 -23.83
N SER A 242 -8.82 -12.69 -24.37
CA SER A 242 -7.36 -12.60 -24.47
C SER A 242 -6.93 -11.34 -25.25
N ASP A 243 -7.60 -11.02 -26.36
CA ASP A 243 -7.29 -9.83 -27.17
C ASP A 243 -7.49 -8.52 -26.37
N TYR A 244 -8.59 -8.39 -25.64
CA TYR A 244 -8.81 -7.24 -24.74
C TYR A 244 -7.74 -7.15 -23.67
N LEU A 245 -7.38 -8.27 -23.04
CA LEU A 245 -6.37 -8.25 -21.98
C LEU A 245 -4.97 -7.96 -22.51
N HIS A 246 -4.62 -8.36 -23.71
CA HIS A 246 -3.38 -7.95 -24.37
C HIS A 246 -3.29 -6.44 -24.55
N GLU A 247 -4.38 -5.81 -24.98
CA GLU A 247 -4.49 -4.36 -25.12
C GLU A 247 -4.35 -3.68 -23.75
N PHE A 248 -5.08 -4.16 -22.72
CA PHE A 248 -5.03 -3.62 -21.36
C PHE A 248 -3.64 -3.76 -20.72
N ASN A 249 -2.97 -4.89 -20.95
CA ASN A 249 -1.61 -5.12 -20.46
C ASN A 249 -0.59 -4.15 -21.08
N THR A 250 -0.85 -3.67 -22.29
CA THR A 250 -0.02 -2.61 -22.90
C THR A 250 -0.12 -1.31 -22.12
N ASP A 251 -1.34 -0.89 -21.77
CA ASP A 251 -1.56 0.29 -20.94
C ASP A 251 -1.01 0.09 -19.51
N TYR A 252 -1.21 -1.09 -18.91
CA TYR A 252 -0.64 -1.44 -17.62
C TYR A 252 0.90 -1.31 -17.58
N LYS A 253 1.59 -1.75 -18.63
CA LYS A 253 3.06 -1.61 -18.74
C LYS A 253 3.49 -0.15 -18.74
N VAL A 254 2.72 0.74 -19.40
CA VAL A 254 3.00 2.19 -19.37
C VAL A 254 2.94 2.71 -17.93
N LEU A 255 1.94 2.29 -17.13
CA LEU A 255 1.83 2.69 -15.73
C LEU A 255 3.02 2.19 -14.91
N PHE A 256 3.39 0.93 -15.10
CA PHE A 256 4.54 0.34 -14.43
C PHE A 256 5.85 1.07 -14.75
N ASP A 257 6.10 1.36 -16.03
CA ASP A 257 7.31 2.07 -16.48
C ASP A 257 7.40 3.48 -15.84
N ILE A 258 6.26 4.15 -15.66
CA ILE A 258 6.22 5.46 -15.00
C ILE A 258 6.60 5.32 -13.51
N VAL A 259 6.05 4.35 -12.81
CA VAL A 259 6.39 4.07 -11.41
C VAL A 259 7.87 3.69 -11.29
N ASP A 260 8.39 2.83 -12.16
CA ASP A 260 9.81 2.45 -12.17
C ASP A 260 10.73 3.67 -12.40
N GLN A 261 10.36 4.58 -13.28
CA GLN A 261 11.13 5.82 -13.50
C GLN A 261 11.13 6.73 -12.27
N ILE A 262 10.00 6.87 -11.59
CA ILE A 262 9.89 7.65 -10.35
C ILE A 262 10.79 7.07 -9.25
N THR A 263 10.83 5.74 -9.14
CA THR A 263 11.56 5.02 -8.08
C THR A 263 13.07 5.00 -8.31
N THR A 264 13.53 4.74 -9.55
CA THR A 264 14.93 4.40 -9.81
C THR A 264 15.82 5.59 -10.20
N LYS A 265 15.28 6.61 -10.87
CA LYS A 265 16.09 7.66 -11.52
C LYS A 265 15.89 9.07 -10.96
N GLY A 266 14.99 9.23 -9.98
CA GLY A 266 14.46 10.57 -9.71
C GLY A 266 13.74 11.08 -10.98
N PHE A 267 12.50 11.49 -10.84
CA PHE A 267 11.67 11.83 -12.00
C PHE A 267 12.24 13.05 -12.75
N ASN A 268 12.61 12.87 -14.05
CA ASN A 268 13.08 13.96 -14.87
C ASN A 268 11.87 14.81 -15.32
N THR A 269 11.76 16.01 -14.77
CA THR A 269 10.65 16.95 -15.05
C THR A 269 10.49 17.29 -16.54
N SER A 270 11.54 17.18 -17.35
CA SER A 270 11.47 17.41 -18.81
C SER A 270 10.56 16.40 -19.53
N ASN A 271 10.31 15.22 -18.95
CA ASN A 271 9.48 14.18 -19.53
C ASN A 271 8.00 14.29 -19.14
N ILE A 272 7.64 15.20 -18.22
CA ILE A 272 6.26 15.36 -17.72
C ILE A 272 5.23 15.48 -18.85
N PRO A 273 5.37 16.35 -19.86
CA PRO A 273 4.35 16.50 -20.90
C PRO A 273 4.07 15.20 -21.67
N LYS A 274 5.10 14.43 -21.99
CA LYS A 274 4.97 13.16 -22.70
C LYS A 274 4.29 12.11 -21.83
N THR A 275 4.69 12.01 -20.57
CA THR A 275 4.13 11.07 -19.59
C THR A 275 2.66 11.38 -19.34
N LEU A 276 2.30 12.65 -19.16
CA LEU A 276 0.91 13.09 -19.00
C LEU A 276 0.05 12.74 -20.22
N SER A 277 0.58 12.97 -21.45
CA SER A 277 -0.15 12.62 -22.66
C SER A 277 -0.48 11.12 -22.72
N SER A 278 0.46 10.26 -22.32
CA SER A 278 0.21 8.81 -22.25
C SER A 278 -0.84 8.45 -21.21
N LEU A 279 -0.80 9.03 -20.02
CA LEU A 279 -1.78 8.80 -18.97
C LEU A 279 -3.18 9.28 -19.36
N ILE A 280 -3.28 10.49 -19.92
CA ILE A 280 -4.54 11.06 -20.40
C ILE A 280 -5.16 10.16 -21.48
N HIS A 281 -4.34 9.64 -22.40
CA HIS A 281 -4.82 8.71 -23.42
C HIS A 281 -5.46 7.44 -22.81
N ILE A 282 -4.85 6.86 -21.78
CA ILE A 282 -5.42 5.71 -21.06
C ILE A 282 -6.75 6.08 -20.42
N ILE A 283 -6.84 7.24 -19.77
CA ILE A 283 -8.04 7.71 -19.09
C ILE A 283 -9.18 7.93 -20.08
N GLU A 284 -8.94 8.61 -21.20
CA GLU A 284 -9.95 8.93 -22.21
C GLU A 284 -10.52 7.68 -22.88
N ARG A 285 -9.73 6.62 -23.04
CA ARG A 285 -10.18 5.35 -23.63
C ARG A 285 -11.19 4.58 -22.76
N LYS A 286 -11.25 4.84 -21.44
CA LYS A 286 -12.13 4.15 -20.49
C LYS A 286 -13.58 4.04 -20.98
N ARG A 287 -14.13 5.15 -21.48
CA ARG A 287 -15.50 5.19 -21.99
C ARG A 287 -15.69 4.34 -23.23
N VAL A 288 -14.83 4.48 -24.22
CA VAL A 288 -14.92 3.76 -25.51
C VAL A 288 -14.79 2.25 -25.30
N ILE A 289 -13.83 1.83 -24.48
CA ILE A 289 -13.63 0.43 -24.12
C ILE A 289 -14.86 -0.14 -23.43
N ARG A 290 -15.43 0.57 -22.45
CA ARG A 290 -16.65 0.15 -21.77
C ARG A 290 -17.81 -0.06 -22.77
N GLU A 291 -18.04 0.88 -23.68
CA GLU A 291 -19.11 0.79 -24.70
C GLU A 291 -18.90 -0.41 -25.63
N ASN A 292 -17.67 -0.64 -26.08
CA ASN A 292 -17.32 -1.74 -26.98
C ASN A 292 -17.50 -3.11 -26.30
N ILE A 293 -17.01 -3.26 -25.06
CA ILE A 293 -17.14 -4.50 -24.29
C ILE A 293 -18.60 -4.79 -23.98
N THR A 294 -19.39 -3.79 -23.58
CA THR A 294 -20.82 -3.97 -23.32
C THR A 294 -21.53 -4.56 -24.54
N LYS A 295 -21.30 -3.98 -25.72
CA LYS A 295 -21.89 -4.51 -26.98
C LYS A 295 -21.39 -5.90 -27.33
N ALA A 296 -20.13 -6.19 -27.09
CA ALA A 296 -19.51 -7.45 -27.49
C ALA A 296 -19.89 -8.64 -26.60
N LEU A 297 -20.08 -8.42 -25.30
CA LEU A 297 -20.21 -9.47 -24.29
C LEU A 297 -21.55 -9.43 -23.56
N TYR A 298 -21.99 -8.28 -23.02
CA TYR A 298 -23.21 -8.19 -22.21
C TYR A 298 -24.46 -8.56 -23.00
N GLU A 299 -24.59 -8.05 -24.22
CA GLU A 299 -25.72 -8.36 -25.11
C GLU A 299 -25.82 -9.86 -25.50
N LYS A 300 -24.82 -10.66 -25.18
CA LYS A 300 -24.75 -12.10 -25.39
C LYS A 300 -24.99 -12.94 -24.12
N GLY A 301 -25.35 -12.31 -23.00
CA GLY A 301 -25.64 -13.00 -21.76
C GLY A 301 -24.39 -13.32 -20.89
N TYR A 302 -23.28 -12.59 -21.09
CA TYR A 302 -22.05 -12.77 -20.32
C TYR A 302 -21.85 -11.64 -19.29
N GLU A 303 -22.85 -11.39 -18.45
CA GLU A 303 -22.90 -10.23 -17.55
C GLU A 303 -21.70 -10.17 -16.58
N LEU A 304 -21.37 -11.28 -15.89
CA LEU A 304 -20.28 -11.32 -14.91
C LEU A 304 -18.91 -11.16 -15.58
N VAL A 305 -18.68 -11.86 -16.69
CA VAL A 305 -17.46 -11.71 -17.48
C VAL A 305 -17.31 -10.26 -17.96
N THR A 306 -18.40 -9.67 -18.50
CA THR A 306 -18.44 -8.28 -18.93
C THR A 306 -18.08 -7.33 -17.80
N TYR A 307 -18.66 -7.57 -16.63
CA TYR A 307 -18.37 -6.79 -15.41
C TYR A 307 -16.88 -6.81 -15.08
N HIS A 308 -16.26 -7.99 -15.00
CA HIS A 308 -14.85 -8.08 -14.65
C HIS A 308 -13.94 -7.43 -15.69
N VAL A 309 -14.18 -7.65 -17.00
CA VAL A 309 -13.38 -7.02 -18.07
C VAL A 309 -13.48 -5.49 -18.03
N ILE A 310 -14.68 -4.93 -17.82
CA ILE A 310 -14.87 -3.48 -17.68
C ILE A 310 -14.16 -2.96 -16.42
N ARG A 311 -14.22 -3.71 -15.32
CA ARG A 311 -13.56 -3.30 -14.07
C ARG A 311 -12.04 -3.31 -14.18
N ILE A 312 -11.46 -4.31 -14.82
CA ILE A 312 -10.01 -4.40 -15.06
C ILE A 312 -9.52 -3.13 -15.77
N TYR A 313 -10.12 -2.75 -16.90
CA TYR A 313 -9.72 -1.53 -17.58
C TYR A 313 -10.04 -0.26 -16.78
N GLY A 314 -11.19 -0.26 -16.11
CA GLY A 314 -11.57 0.84 -15.22
C GLY A 314 -10.52 1.12 -14.16
N ILE A 315 -9.98 0.10 -13.53
CA ILE A 315 -8.93 0.21 -12.51
C ILE A 315 -7.60 0.70 -13.11
N ILE A 316 -7.21 0.21 -14.30
CA ILE A 316 -6.02 0.71 -15.02
C ILE A 316 -6.13 2.22 -15.27
N ALA A 317 -7.30 2.69 -15.71
CA ALA A 317 -7.54 4.12 -15.90
C ALA A 317 -7.56 4.90 -14.57
N ASP A 318 -8.12 4.32 -13.50
CA ASP A 318 -8.11 4.95 -12.17
C ASP A 318 -6.67 5.08 -11.61
N ILE A 319 -5.80 4.09 -11.83
CA ILE A 319 -4.36 4.18 -11.52
C ILE A 319 -3.70 5.31 -12.33
N ALA A 320 -4.04 5.43 -13.63
CA ALA A 320 -3.52 6.52 -14.46
C ALA A 320 -3.91 7.90 -13.90
N GLU A 321 -5.16 8.08 -13.45
CA GLU A 321 -5.62 9.33 -12.80
C GLU A 321 -4.81 9.65 -11.54
N VAL A 322 -4.55 8.66 -10.68
CA VAL A 322 -3.74 8.85 -9.47
C VAL A 322 -2.29 9.18 -9.82
N LEU A 323 -1.72 8.58 -10.87
CA LEU A 323 -0.38 8.89 -11.34
C LEU A 323 -0.27 10.33 -11.89
N VAL A 324 -1.31 10.85 -12.57
CA VAL A 324 -1.36 12.26 -12.95
C VAL A 324 -1.25 13.16 -11.72
N ASN A 325 -2.03 12.88 -10.67
CA ASN A 325 -1.99 13.63 -9.41
C ASN A 325 -0.62 13.55 -8.72
N LEU A 326 0.00 12.36 -8.72
CA LEU A 326 1.33 12.14 -8.16
C LEU A 326 2.37 12.96 -8.91
N LEU A 327 2.38 12.91 -10.25
CA LEU A 327 3.32 13.66 -11.09
C LEU A 327 3.20 15.17 -10.88
N MET A 328 1.97 15.69 -10.76
CA MET A 328 1.74 17.11 -10.47
C MET A 328 2.23 17.51 -9.08
N SER A 329 2.19 16.61 -8.11
CA SER A 329 2.68 16.87 -6.76
C SER A 329 4.21 16.85 -6.65
N LEU A 330 4.90 16.14 -7.55
CA LEU A 330 6.36 16.06 -7.62
C LEU A 330 6.98 17.24 -8.39
N ASN A 331 6.17 18.00 -9.13
CA ASN A 331 6.60 19.18 -9.87
C ASN A 331 6.07 20.43 -9.16
N PRO A 332 6.79 21.02 -8.18
CA PRO A 332 6.42 22.32 -7.67
C PRO A 332 6.50 23.30 -8.84
N ILE A 333 5.34 23.74 -9.32
CA ILE A 333 5.25 24.89 -10.20
C ILE A 333 5.91 26.03 -9.45
N GLY A 334 7.18 26.30 -9.83
CA GLY A 334 8.05 27.27 -9.20
C GLY A 334 7.53 28.69 -9.24
#